data_292f8d75b74fb0d2f291c61d5552aba5
#
_entry.id   292f8d75b74fb0d2f291c61d5552aba5
#
_cell.length_a   1.000
_cell.length_b   1.000
_cell.length_c   1.000
_cell.angle_alpha   90.00
_cell.angle_beta   90.00
_cell.angle_gamma   90.00
#
_symmetry.space_group_name_H-M   'P 1'
#
loop_
_entity.id
_entity.type
_entity.pdbx_description
1 polymer ?
#
loop_
_entity_poly.entity_id
_entity_poly.type
_entity_poly.pdbx_seq_one_letter_code
_entity_poly.pdbx_strand_id
1 'polypeptide(L)'
;MRTTLFLLFAFLLSMSSACERPSRTEVARAATLTGGGNARAGQTEIRKYGCNTCHEISGVPGARGLIGPRLDGIGERYYIAGELTNTPNNLMLWIQHPRQVESHTAMPEMGVTEQDSRDIAAYLYTLR
;
A
#
# COMPACT_ATOMS: atom_id res chain seq x y z
N MET A 1 -21.27 14.21 43.79
CA MET A 1 -20.09 13.41 43.44
C MET A 1 -20.35 12.22 42.51
N ARG A 2 -21.59 11.74 42.31
CA ARG A 2 -21.88 10.58 41.43
C ARG A 2 -22.05 10.91 39.94
N THR A 3 -22.38 12.13 39.59
CA THR A 3 -22.65 12.60 38.21
C THR A 3 -21.38 12.94 37.43
N THR A 4 -20.31 13.37 38.09
CA THR A 4 -19.02 13.71 37.45
C THR A 4 -18.24 12.47 37.03
N LEU A 5 -18.44 11.32 37.66
CA LEU A 5 -17.76 10.07 37.31
C LEU A 5 -18.30 9.45 36.01
N PHE A 6 -19.58 9.65 35.69
CA PHE A 6 -20.19 9.16 34.45
C PHE A 6 -19.74 9.94 33.19
N LEU A 7 -19.46 11.23 33.32
CA LEU A 7 -18.99 12.06 32.20
C LEU A 7 -17.54 11.74 31.83
N LEU A 8 -16.70 11.37 32.79
CA LEU A 8 -15.32 10.94 32.54
C LEU A 8 -15.26 9.57 31.85
N PHE A 9 -16.20 8.67 32.14
CA PHE A 9 -16.24 7.34 31.52
C PHE A 9 -16.73 7.38 30.06
N ALA A 10 -17.62 8.32 29.73
CA ALA A 10 -18.12 8.51 28.37
C ALA A 10 -17.06 9.11 27.42
N PHE A 11 -16.10 9.88 27.93
CA PHE A 11 -15.03 10.48 27.12
C PHE A 11 -13.91 9.49 26.75
N LEU A 12 -13.73 8.42 27.53
CA LEU A 12 -12.72 7.40 27.29
C LEU A 12 -13.09 6.37 26.21
N LEU A 13 -14.38 6.30 25.81
CA LEU A 13 -14.82 5.34 24.78
C LEU A 13 -14.70 5.85 23.35
N SER A 14 -14.29 7.09 23.12
CA SER A 14 -14.23 7.70 21.78
C SER A 14 -12.87 7.58 21.06
N MET A 15 -11.89 6.91 21.66
CA MET A 15 -10.61 6.58 20.99
C MET A 15 -10.65 5.20 20.31
N SER A 16 -11.69 4.93 19.54
CA SER A 16 -11.65 3.83 18.57
C SER A 16 -10.65 4.21 17.50
N SER A 17 -9.45 3.62 17.55
CA SER A 17 -8.52 3.64 16.43
C SER A 17 -9.22 3.00 15.24
N ALA A 18 -9.87 3.81 14.42
CA ALA A 18 -10.42 3.38 13.15
C ALA A 18 -9.24 2.86 12.32
N CYS A 19 -9.19 1.57 12.03
CA CYS A 19 -8.40 1.04 10.92
C CYS A 19 -8.88 1.80 9.69
N GLU A 20 -8.12 2.77 9.26
CA GLU A 20 -8.49 3.70 8.20
C GLU A 20 -8.48 2.93 6.88
N ARG A 21 -9.65 2.49 6.47
CA ARG A 21 -9.85 1.90 5.15
C ARG A 21 -9.82 3.03 4.13
N PRO A 22 -9.19 2.83 2.96
CA PRO A 22 -9.17 3.84 1.93
C PRO A 22 -10.61 4.24 1.56
N SER A 23 -10.83 5.53 1.40
CA SER A 23 -12.13 6.08 1.02
C SER A 23 -12.51 5.64 -0.40
N ARG A 24 -13.79 5.69 -0.73
CA ARG A 24 -14.26 5.39 -2.10
C ARG A 24 -13.63 6.31 -3.16
N THR A 25 -13.35 7.55 -2.81
CA THR A 25 -12.71 8.52 -3.71
C THR A 25 -11.24 8.18 -3.96
N GLU A 26 -10.51 7.73 -2.95
CA GLU A 26 -9.14 7.26 -3.09
C GLU A 26 -9.05 6.01 -3.97
N VAL A 27 -9.94 5.05 -3.76
CA VAL A 27 -10.02 3.84 -4.59
C VAL A 27 -10.35 4.19 -6.04
N ALA A 28 -11.33 5.07 -6.30
CA ALA A 28 -11.69 5.49 -7.65
C ALA A 28 -10.54 6.26 -8.33
N ARG A 29 -9.86 7.15 -7.61
CA ARG A 29 -8.68 7.85 -8.11
C ARG A 29 -7.56 6.88 -8.48
N ALA A 30 -7.24 5.95 -7.60
CA ALA A 30 -6.20 4.95 -7.83
C ALA A 30 -6.52 4.07 -9.05
N ALA A 31 -7.78 3.64 -9.21
CA ALA A 31 -8.23 2.90 -10.38
C ALA A 31 -8.05 3.70 -11.67
N THR A 32 -8.41 5.00 -11.67
CA THR A 32 -8.22 5.87 -12.83
C THR A 32 -6.74 6.03 -13.17
N LEU A 33 -5.89 6.29 -12.17
CA LEU A 33 -4.44 6.48 -12.36
C LEU A 33 -3.78 5.24 -12.96
N THR A 34 -4.19 4.05 -12.53
CA THR A 34 -3.59 2.77 -12.96
C THR A 34 -4.25 2.17 -14.20
N GLY A 35 -5.16 2.89 -14.86
CA GLY A 35 -5.86 2.38 -16.04
C GLY A 35 -6.79 1.20 -15.74
N GLY A 36 -7.53 1.27 -14.65
CA GLY A 36 -8.55 0.29 -14.27
C GLY A 36 -8.11 -0.72 -13.21
N GLY A 37 -7.02 -0.47 -12.48
CA GLY A 37 -6.58 -1.35 -11.41
C GLY A 37 -7.58 -1.45 -10.26
N ASN A 38 -7.70 -2.65 -9.70
CA ASN A 38 -8.58 -2.99 -8.60
C ASN A 38 -7.80 -3.04 -7.27
N ALA A 39 -7.89 -1.98 -6.47
CA ALA A 39 -7.18 -1.89 -5.20
C ALA A 39 -7.51 -3.03 -4.21
N ARG A 40 -8.72 -3.59 -4.26
CA ARG A 40 -9.10 -4.71 -3.39
C ARG A 40 -8.42 -6.02 -3.81
N ALA A 41 -8.33 -6.26 -5.11
CA ALA A 41 -7.56 -7.38 -5.64
C ALA A 41 -6.08 -7.21 -5.29
N GLY A 42 -5.52 -6.01 -5.53
CA GLY A 42 -4.12 -5.70 -5.22
C GLY A 42 -3.72 -5.95 -3.77
N GLN A 43 -4.60 -5.65 -2.81
CA GLN A 43 -4.38 -6.00 -1.39
C GLN A 43 -4.18 -7.51 -1.19
N THR A 44 -4.92 -8.33 -1.92
CA THR A 44 -4.81 -9.80 -1.85
C THR A 44 -3.53 -10.28 -2.53
N GLU A 45 -3.23 -9.72 -3.68
CA GLU A 45 -2.08 -10.09 -4.51
C GLU A 45 -0.75 -9.73 -3.84
N ILE A 46 -0.67 -8.61 -3.11
CA ILE A 46 0.48 -8.26 -2.26
C ILE A 46 0.86 -9.44 -1.34
N ARG A 47 -0.10 -10.14 -0.77
CA ARG A 47 0.16 -11.33 0.05
C ARG A 47 0.51 -12.56 -0.80
N LYS A 48 -0.19 -12.75 -1.91
CA LYS A 48 0.04 -13.85 -2.86
C LYS A 48 1.48 -13.86 -3.36
N TYR A 49 2.02 -12.69 -3.69
CA TYR A 49 3.39 -12.52 -4.17
C TYR A 49 4.43 -12.34 -3.07
N GLY A 50 4.02 -12.35 -1.78
CA GLY A 50 4.93 -12.30 -0.65
C GLY A 50 5.55 -10.92 -0.36
N CYS A 51 5.02 -9.84 -0.91
CA CYS A 51 5.50 -8.47 -0.68
C CYS A 51 5.54 -8.12 0.81
N ASN A 52 4.56 -8.64 1.57
CA ASN A 52 4.42 -8.46 3.01
C ASN A 52 5.56 -9.07 3.84
N THR A 53 6.39 -9.93 3.27
CA THR A 53 7.54 -10.51 3.99
C THR A 53 8.70 -9.53 4.10
N CYS A 54 8.84 -8.62 3.12
CA CYS A 54 9.91 -7.65 3.06
C CYS A 54 9.47 -6.23 3.40
N HIS A 55 8.20 -5.88 3.14
CA HIS A 55 7.67 -4.54 3.31
C HIS A 55 6.65 -4.44 4.44
N GLU A 56 6.69 -3.31 5.15
CA GLU A 56 5.56 -2.85 5.97
C GLU A 56 4.55 -2.15 5.06
N ILE A 57 3.27 -2.61 5.12
CA ILE A 57 2.20 -2.12 4.24
C ILE A 57 0.91 -2.03 5.04
N SER A 58 0.39 -0.83 5.25
CA SER A 58 -0.84 -0.61 5.99
C SER A 58 -2.02 -1.34 5.35
N GLY A 59 -2.91 -1.88 6.19
CA GLY A 59 -4.11 -2.60 5.76
C GLY A 59 -3.86 -4.03 5.26
N VAL A 60 -2.62 -4.44 5.02
CA VAL A 60 -2.28 -5.81 4.60
C VAL A 60 -1.93 -6.65 5.82
N PRO A 61 -2.73 -7.69 6.16
CA PRO A 61 -2.44 -8.54 7.32
C PRO A 61 -1.07 -9.21 7.23
N GLY A 62 -0.26 -9.06 8.29
CA GLY A 62 1.08 -9.65 8.37
C GLY A 62 2.17 -8.88 7.61
N ALA A 63 1.87 -7.76 6.98
CA ALA A 63 2.85 -6.93 6.28
C ALA A 63 3.63 -6.05 7.27
N ARG A 64 4.63 -6.65 7.91
CA ARG A 64 5.54 -6.03 8.89
C ARG A 64 7.00 -6.28 8.56
N GLY A 65 7.31 -6.55 7.29
CA GLY A 65 8.67 -6.76 6.83
C GLY A 65 9.49 -5.48 6.95
N LEU A 66 10.76 -5.63 7.33
CA LEU A 66 11.71 -4.52 7.55
C LEU A 66 12.91 -4.60 6.60
N ILE A 67 12.88 -5.50 5.61
CA ILE A 67 13.95 -5.67 4.63
C ILE A 67 13.87 -4.57 3.56
N GLY A 68 12.66 -4.32 3.07
CA GLY A 68 12.37 -3.24 2.15
C GLY A 68 11.81 -2.00 2.88
N PRO A 69 11.73 -0.85 2.21
CA PRO A 69 11.11 0.33 2.79
C PRO A 69 9.61 0.12 3.04
N ARG A 70 9.08 0.84 4.02
CA ARG A 70 7.64 0.97 4.23
C ARG A 70 6.98 1.52 2.96
N LEU A 71 5.84 0.95 2.53
CA LEU A 71 5.18 1.33 1.29
C LEU A 71 4.04 2.36 1.48
N ASP A 72 3.68 2.70 2.71
CA ASP A 72 2.74 3.79 2.94
C ASP A 72 3.27 5.10 2.37
N GLY A 73 2.39 5.91 1.82
CA GLY A 73 2.74 7.18 1.17
C GLY A 73 3.52 7.02 -0.13
N ILE A 74 3.61 5.82 -0.71
CA ILE A 74 4.37 5.65 -1.96
C ILE A 74 3.80 6.51 -3.09
N GLY A 75 2.50 6.73 -3.12
CA GLY A 75 1.85 7.58 -4.13
C GLY A 75 2.23 9.06 -4.05
N GLU A 76 2.87 9.49 -2.96
CA GLU A 76 3.31 10.87 -2.72
C GLU A 76 4.82 11.06 -2.95
N ARG A 77 5.56 9.97 -3.20
CA ARG A 77 6.99 10.04 -3.47
C ARG A 77 7.25 10.50 -4.90
N TYR A 78 8.32 11.25 -5.09
CA TYR A 78 8.75 11.70 -6.43
C TYR A 78 9.42 10.57 -7.23
N TYR A 79 10.08 9.63 -6.54
CA TYR A 79 10.85 8.56 -7.18
C TYR A 79 10.49 7.20 -6.61
N ILE A 80 10.62 6.17 -7.46
CA ILE A 80 10.53 4.74 -7.15
C ILE A 80 11.94 4.18 -7.23
N ALA A 81 12.35 3.41 -6.21
CA ALA A 81 13.67 2.79 -6.10
C ALA A 81 14.87 3.76 -6.21
N GLY A 82 14.66 5.06 -6.12
CA GLY A 82 15.68 6.08 -6.38
C GLY A 82 15.98 6.33 -7.87
N GLU A 83 15.41 5.55 -8.79
CA GLU A 83 15.76 5.53 -10.21
C GLU A 83 14.64 6.09 -11.10
N LEU A 84 13.40 5.70 -10.87
CA LEU A 84 12.29 6.04 -11.75
C LEU A 84 11.43 7.16 -11.16
N THR A 85 11.00 8.10 -12.00
CA THR A 85 9.90 9.01 -11.63
C THR A 85 8.68 8.21 -11.25
N ASN A 86 8.01 8.57 -10.15
CA ASN A 86 6.83 7.88 -9.67
C ASN A 86 5.63 8.16 -10.58
N THR A 87 5.45 7.29 -11.55
CA THR A 87 4.26 7.22 -12.39
C THR A 87 3.64 5.82 -12.24
N PRO A 88 2.33 5.65 -12.52
CA PRO A 88 1.70 4.33 -12.47
C PRO A 88 2.43 3.28 -13.32
N ASN A 89 2.81 3.63 -14.54
CA ASN A 89 3.54 2.72 -15.43
C ASN A 89 4.92 2.33 -14.86
N ASN A 90 5.65 3.27 -14.30
CA ASN A 90 6.94 3.00 -13.70
C ASN A 90 6.80 2.17 -12.41
N LEU A 91 5.74 2.39 -11.62
CA LEU A 91 5.47 1.56 -10.45
C LEU A 91 5.15 0.12 -10.87
N MET A 92 4.31 -0.07 -11.89
CA MET A 92 4.01 -1.41 -12.43
C MET A 92 5.26 -2.08 -13.01
N LEU A 93 6.10 -1.34 -13.74
CA LEU A 93 7.38 -1.85 -14.24
C LEU A 93 8.29 -2.31 -13.10
N TRP A 94 8.43 -1.50 -12.05
CA TRP A 94 9.21 -1.84 -10.86
C TRP A 94 8.69 -3.10 -10.16
N ILE A 95 7.38 -3.24 -10.01
CA ILE A 95 6.74 -4.40 -9.38
C ILE A 95 7.00 -5.68 -10.18
N GLN A 96 6.94 -5.60 -11.53
CA GLN A 96 7.11 -6.75 -12.41
C GLN A 96 8.57 -7.13 -12.62
N HIS A 97 9.43 -6.12 -12.83
CA HIS A 97 10.80 -6.28 -13.31
C HIS A 97 11.79 -5.42 -12.51
N PRO A 98 11.93 -5.64 -11.20
CA PRO A 98 12.78 -4.80 -10.37
C PRO A 98 14.24 -4.81 -10.82
N ARG A 99 14.76 -5.95 -11.26
CA ARG A 99 16.15 -6.05 -11.73
C ARG A 99 16.41 -5.44 -13.10
N GLN A 100 15.37 -5.23 -13.90
CA GLN A 100 15.48 -4.47 -15.15
C GLN A 100 15.71 -2.98 -14.86
N VAL A 101 15.14 -2.47 -13.76
CA VAL A 101 15.26 -1.08 -13.32
C VAL A 101 16.57 -0.87 -12.54
N GLU A 102 16.84 -1.73 -11.57
CA GLU A 102 18.05 -1.70 -10.74
C GLU A 102 18.60 -3.12 -10.60
N SER A 103 19.66 -3.40 -11.30
CA SER A 103 20.23 -4.76 -11.43
C SER A 103 20.73 -5.35 -10.09
N HIS A 104 21.10 -4.48 -9.13
CA HIS A 104 21.62 -4.86 -7.82
C HIS A 104 20.57 -4.78 -6.70
N THR A 105 19.31 -4.54 -7.04
CA THR A 105 18.24 -4.48 -6.03
C THR A 105 18.09 -5.77 -5.26
N ALA A 106 17.82 -5.65 -3.96
CA ALA A 106 17.45 -6.80 -3.12
C ALA A 106 16.01 -7.30 -3.39
N MET A 107 15.17 -6.49 -4.07
CA MET A 107 13.82 -6.89 -4.45
C MET A 107 13.88 -7.99 -5.53
N PRO A 108 13.34 -9.18 -5.27
CA PRO A 108 13.41 -10.28 -6.23
C PRO A 108 12.38 -10.15 -7.36
N GLU A 109 12.64 -10.85 -8.46
CA GLU A 109 11.63 -11.10 -9.51
C GLU A 109 10.57 -12.05 -8.96
N MET A 110 9.36 -11.56 -8.74
CA MET A 110 8.26 -12.32 -8.13
C MET A 110 7.33 -12.96 -9.16
N GLY A 111 7.54 -12.70 -10.46
CA GLY A 111 6.69 -13.19 -11.53
C GLY A 111 5.28 -12.57 -11.51
N VAL A 112 5.18 -11.32 -11.08
CA VAL A 112 3.92 -10.58 -11.02
C VAL A 112 3.41 -10.35 -12.44
N THR A 113 2.15 -10.73 -12.72
CA THR A 113 1.53 -10.46 -14.01
C THR A 113 1.26 -8.98 -14.23
N GLU A 114 1.06 -8.55 -15.48
CA GLU A 114 0.70 -7.16 -15.79
C GLU A 114 -0.58 -6.74 -15.06
N GLN A 115 -1.62 -7.58 -15.07
CA GLN A 115 -2.88 -7.26 -14.40
C GLN A 115 -2.69 -7.18 -12.88
N ASP A 116 -2.00 -8.15 -12.27
CA ASP A 116 -1.77 -8.16 -10.83
C ASP A 116 -0.90 -6.96 -10.39
N SER A 117 0.09 -6.55 -11.20
CA SER A 117 0.89 -5.34 -10.93
C SER A 117 0.05 -4.06 -10.98
N ARG A 118 -0.91 -4.00 -11.90
CA ARG A 118 -1.87 -2.90 -12.02
C ARG A 118 -2.75 -2.80 -10.78
N ASP A 119 -3.25 -3.91 -10.30
CA ASP A 119 -4.11 -4.00 -9.13
C ASP A 119 -3.31 -3.70 -7.85
N ILE A 120 -2.09 -4.22 -7.72
CA ILE A 120 -1.15 -3.89 -6.63
C ILE A 120 -0.85 -2.39 -6.62
N ALA A 121 -0.52 -1.80 -7.76
CA ALA A 121 -0.26 -0.37 -7.87
C ALA A 121 -1.49 0.46 -7.45
N ALA A 122 -2.69 0.03 -7.86
CA ALA A 122 -3.93 0.68 -7.44
C ALA A 122 -4.09 0.65 -5.91
N TYR A 123 -3.79 -0.47 -5.25
CA TYR A 123 -3.82 -0.52 -3.80
C TYR A 123 -2.79 0.42 -3.17
N LEU A 124 -1.56 0.37 -3.63
CA LEU A 124 -0.47 1.18 -3.09
C LEU A 124 -0.74 2.69 -3.22
N TYR A 125 -1.39 3.13 -4.31
CA TYR A 125 -1.80 4.53 -4.48
C TYR A 125 -2.97 4.95 -3.57
N THR A 126 -3.60 4.04 -2.83
CA THR A 126 -4.56 4.39 -1.78
C THR A 126 -3.90 4.65 -0.43
N LEU A 127 -2.63 4.26 -0.25
CA LEU A 127 -1.89 4.40 1.01
C LEU A 127 -1.29 5.80 1.12
N ARG A 128 -1.51 6.45 2.27
CA ARG A 128 -0.98 7.78 2.64
C ARG A 128 -0.06 7.70 3.84
#